data_811caf1dc49216b9e703c05b51a9fbab
#
_entry.id   811caf1dc49216b9e703c05b51a9fbab
#
_cell.length_a   1.000
_cell.length_b   1.000
_cell.length_c   1.000
_cell.angle_alpha   90.00
_cell.angle_beta   90.00
_cell.angle_gamma   90.00
#
_symmetry.space_group_name_H-M   'P 1'
#
loop_
_entity.id
_entity.type
_entity.pdbx_description
1 polymer ?
#
loop_
_entity_poly.entity_id
_entity_poly.type
_entity_poly.pdbx_seq_one_letter_code
_entity_poly.pdbx_strand_id
1 'polypeptide(L)'
;MKFEQDETVLYRLMLAKIRSIINVDGRSCYLLDSLESDHCQYQVPVGNRMDHLQKLPDSASCQALLHHVQDLPMQKITRNAIARSCKSVLEQNDIVAWLSLLKTMLADKMSAEASGRKLPESEKHFYDLTLQRISIILAAGMHQSTADSTQRLLDVLDESVRPAC
;
A
#
# COMPACT_ATOMS: atom_id res chain seq x y z
N MET A 1 3.45 21.06 -0.14
CA MET A 1 2.18 20.72 0.51
C MET A 1 2.39 20.77 2.02
N LYS A 2 1.52 21.44 2.73
CA LYS A 2 1.58 21.49 4.18
C LYS A 2 0.51 20.59 4.77
N PHE A 3 0.91 19.80 5.76
CA PHE A 3 0.01 18.99 6.55
C PHE A 3 -0.25 19.70 7.88
N GLU A 4 -1.40 19.42 8.48
CA GLU A 4 -1.80 20.04 9.73
C GLU A 4 -1.61 19.10 10.91
N GLN A 5 -1.55 19.66 12.12
CA GLN A 5 -1.52 18.87 13.35
C GLN A 5 -2.77 18.00 13.44
N ASP A 6 -2.61 16.80 13.96
CA ASP A 6 -3.65 15.77 14.11
C ASP A 6 -4.16 15.16 12.79
N GLU A 7 -3.58 15.54 11.64
CA GLU A 7 -3.92 14.95 10.36
C GLU A 7 -3.32 13.54 10.25
N THR A 8 -4.13 12.60 9.74
CA THR A 8 -3.66 11.25 9.42
C THR A 8 -3.05 11.25 8.04
N VAL A 9 -1.84 10.75 7.93
CA VAL A 9 -1.05 10.72 6.70
C VAL A 9 -0.48 9.33 6.46
N LEU A 10 0.08 9.12 5.27
CA LEU A 10 0.84 7.92 4.94
C LEU A 10 2.32 8.28 4.90
N TYR A 11 3.08 7.66 5.76
CA TYR A 11 4.55 7.72 5.74
C TYR A 11 5.09 6.40 5.23
N ARG A 12 5.67 6.42 4.04
CA ARG A 12 6.10 5.20 3.34
C ARG A 12 4.99 4.15 3.27
N LEU A 13 3.78 4.63 2.97
CA LEU A 13 2.54 3.83 2.93
C LEU A 13 2.17 3.16 4.27
N MET A 14 2.67 3.67 5.38
CA MET A 14 2.23 3.31 6.72
C MET A 14 1.40 4.44 7.33
N LEU A 15 0.36 4.09 8.07
CA LEU A 15 -0.48 5.07 8.74
C LEU A 15 0.28 5.77 9.86
N ALA A 16 0.24 7.08 9.83
CA ALA A 16 0.82 7.92 10.88
C ALA A 16 -0.05 9.15 11.11
N LYS A 17 0.10 9.75 12.28
CA LYS A 17 -0.60 10.98 12.65
C LYS A 17 0.42 12.08 12.91
N ILE A 18 0.16 13.27 12.40
CA ILE A 18 1.02 14.42 12.67
C ILE A 18 0.75 14.89 14.10
N ARG A 19 1.72 14.67 14.97
CA ARG A 19 1.64 15.08 16.36
C ARG A 19 1.87 16.57 16.51
N SER A 20 2.92 17.07 15.87
CA SER A 20 3.30 18.47 15.92
C SER A 20 4.25 18.83 14.80
N ILE A 21 4.46 20.13 14.63
CA ILE A 21 5.50 20.66 13.75
C ILE A 21 6.57 21.25 14.68
N ILE A 22 7.78 20.73 14.59
CA ILE A 22 8.90 21.12 15.45
C ILE A 22 10.02 21.76 14.62
N ASN A 23 10.89 22.50 15.28
CA ASN A 23 12.08 23.07 14.66
C ASN A 23 13.30 22.30 15.14
N VAL A 24 14.05 21.70 14.23
CA VAL A 24 15.27 20.97 14.50
C VAL A 24 16.38 21.59 13.67
N ASP A 25 17.40 22.16 14.35
CA ASP A 25 18.55 22.81 13.71
C ASP A 25 18.16 23.84 12.66
N GLY A 26 17.15 24.67 12.95
CA GLY A 26 16.66 25.71 12.07
C GLY A 26 15.76 25.25 10.94
N ARG A 27 15.41 23.96 10.90
CA ARG A 27 14.51 23.40 9.89
C ARG A 27 13.21 22.92 10.53
N SER A 28 12.10 23.22 9.88
CA SER A 28 10.80 22.72 10.32
C SER A 28 10.68 21.23 9.96
N CYS A 29 10.21 20.43 10.92
CA CYS A 29 9.98 19.00 10.74
C CYS A 29 8.59 18.65 11.25
N TYR A 30 7.95 17.70 10.58
CA TYR A 30 6.77 17.02 11.14
C TYR A 30 7.22 15.94 12.11
N LEU A 31 6.62 15.92 13.28
CA LEU A 31 6.76 14.82 14.22
C LEU A 31 5.55 13.91 14.04
N LEU A 32 5.81 12.68 13.62
CA LEU A 32 4.77 11.70 13.32
C LEU A 32 4.73 10.62 14.39
N ASP A 33 3.52 10.26 14.83
CA ASP A 33 3.28 9.06 15.63
C ASP A 33 2.76 7.97 14.71
N SER A 34 3.36 6.78 14.74
CA SER A 34 2.83 5.63 14.02
C SER A 34 1.48 5.21 14.60
N LEU A 35 0.50 4.98 13.73
CA LEU A 35 -0.80 4.43 14.12
C LEU A 35 -0.83 2.89 14.06
N GLU A 36 0.24 2.28 13.59
CA GLU A 36 0.34 0.83 13.38
C GLU A 36 1.31 0.15 14.33
N SER A 37 2.19 0.91 14.95
CA SER A 37 3.21 0.39 15.85
C SER A 37 3.33 1.30 17.06
N ASP A 38 3.14 0.74 18.23
CA ASP A 38 3.28 1.48 19.49
C ASP A 38 4.71 1.99 19.65
N HIS A 39 4.83 3.21 20.13
CA HIS A 39 6.11 3.86 20.47
C HIS A 39 7.03 4.20 19.30
N CYS A 40 6.56 4.09 18.05
CA CYS A 40 7.34 4.55 16.89
C CYS A 40 6.99 5.99 16.55
N GLN A 41 8.02 6.82 16.50
CA GLN A 41 7.92 8.22 16.08
C GLN A 41 8.89 8.48 14.95
N TYR A 42 8.50 9.35 14.03
CA TYR A 42 9.32 9.74 12.90
C TYR A 42 9.43 11.24 12.82
N GLN A 43 10.60 11.74 12.43
CA GLN A 43 10.80 13.13 12.09
C GLN A 43 10.98 13.26 10.58
N VAL A 44 10.11 14.04 9.95
CA VAL A 44 10.15 14.24 8.50
C VAL A 44 10.31 15.73 8.19
N PRO A 45 11.39 16.14 7.51
CA PRO A 45 11.58 17.54 7.16
C PRO A 45 10.43 18.08 6.33
N VAL A 46 9.99 19.28 6.64
CA VAL A 46 9.03 20.04 5.83
C VAL A 46 9.77 20.60 4.63
N GLY A 47 9.47 20.15 3.41
CA GLY A 47 10.13 20.68 2.23
C GLY A 47 10.02 19.79 0.99
N ASN A 48 10.88 20.04 0.02
CA ASN A 48 10.72 19.66 -1.38
C ASN A 48 10.88 18.18 -1.74
N ARG A 49 11.12 17.30 -0.80
CA ARG A 49 11.26 15.86 -1.08
C ARG A 49 10.37 15.07 -0.14
N MET A 50 9.07 15.29 -0.31
CA MET A 50 8.04 14.67 0.54
C MET A 50 7.45 13.41 -0.11
N ASP A 51 8.20 12.74 -0.96
CA ASP A 51 7.74 11.53 -1.67
C ASP A 51 7.32 10.42 -0.73
N HIS A 52 7.84 10.44 0.50
CA HIS A 52 7.53 9.44 1.51
C HIS A 52 6.33 9.80 2.38
N LEU A 53 5.89 11.07 2.37
CA LEU A 53 4.77 11.54 3.16
C LEU A 53 3.63 11.94 2.23
N GLN A 54 2.51 11.25 2.33
CA GLN A 54 1.38 11.43 1.44
C GLN A 54 0.10 11.62 2.25
N LYS A 55 -0.85 12.31 1.66
CA LYS A 55 -2.18 12.43 2.22
C LYS A 55 -2.88 11.08 2.19
N LEU A 56 -3.56 10.73 3.28
CA LEU A 56 -4.42 9.54 3.29
C LEU A 56 -5.52 9.71 2.25
N PRO A 57 -5.72 8.75 1.33
CA PRO A 57 -6.83 8.82 0.39
C PRO A 57 -8.16 8.89 1.13
N ASP A 58 -9.04 9.77 0.71
CA ASP A 58 -10.40 9.82 1.23
C ASP A 58 -11.27 8.68 0.67
N SER A 59 -12.52 8.58 1.13
CA SER A 59 -13.42 7.51 0.71
C SER A 59 -13.63 7.48 -0.81
N ALA A 60 -13.80 8.64 -1.43
CA ALA A 60 -13.98 8.74 -2.88
C ALA A 60 -12.73 8.28 -3.63
N SER A 61 -11.54 8.68 -3.17
CA SER A 61 -10.27 8.26 -3.77
C SER A 61 -10.04 6.76 -3.62
N CYS A 62 -10.37 6.19 -2.46
CA CYS A 62 -10.28 4.74 -2.24
C CYS A 62 -11.21 3.97 -3.17
N GLN A 63 -12.44 4.43 -3.33
CA GLN A 63 -13.40 3.82 -4.25
C GLN A 63 -12.92 3.91 -5.69
N ALA A 64 -12.34 5.03 -6.10
CA ALA A 64 -11.76 5.20 -7.43
C ALA A 64 -10.61 4.22 -7.66
N LEU A 65 -9.73 4.02 -6.68
CA LEU A 65 -8.67 3.02 -6.75
C LEU A 65 -9.22 1.62 -7.00
N LEU A 66 -10.27 1.24 -6.26
CA LEU A 66 -10.90 -0.07 -6.42
C LEU A 66 -11.56 -0.23 -7.80
N HIS A 67 -12.19 0.82 -8.33
CA HIS A 67 -12.77 0.79 -9.67
C HIS A 67 -11.73 0.63 -10.77
N HIS A 68 -10.55 1.22 -10.60
CA HIS A 68 -9.50 1.19 -11.61
C HIS A 68 -8.61 -0.05 -11.57
N VAL A 69 -8.84 -0.98 -10.63
CA VAL A 69 -8.04 -2.21 -10.53
C VAL A 69 -8.05 -3.01 -11.82
N GLN A 70 -9.18 -3.05 -12.52
CA GLN A 70 -9.29 -3.80 -13.78
C GLN A 70 -8.36 -3.25 -14.87
N ASP A 71 -8.14 -1.94 -14.87
CA ASP A 71 -7.33 -1.25 -15.87
C ASP A 71 -5.84 -1.21 -15.51
N LEU A 72 -5.47 -1.68 -14.32
CA LEU A 72 -4.08 -1.67 -13.90
C LEU A 72 -3.24 -2.69 -14.68
N PRO A 73 -2.06 -2.30 -15.15
CA PRO A 73 -1.17 -3.22 -15.85
C PRO A 73 -0.61 -4.27 -14.91
N MET A 74 -0.30 -5.44 -15.44
CA MET A 74 0.46 -6.46 -14.72
C MET A 74 1.93 -6.05 -14.65
N GLN A 75 2.55 -6.25 -13.48
CA GLN A 75 3.97 -6.06 -13.33
C GLN A 75 4.73 -7.24 -13.91
N LYS A 76 5.86 -6.98 -14.55
CA LYS A 76 6.73 -8.05 -15.02
C LYS A 76 7.59 -8.54 -13.86
N ILE A 77 7.32 -9.76 -13.42
CA ILE A 77 8.09 -10.40 -12.34
C ILE A 77 8.83 -11.59 -12.95
N THR A 78 10.16 -11.57 -12.88
CA THR A 78 10.97 -12.70 -13.31
C THR A 78 11.12 -13.69 -12.15
N ARG A 79 10.93 -14.99 -12.43
CA ARG A 79 11.00 -16.05 -11.41
C ARG A 79 12.29 -16.04 -10.61
N ASN A 80 13.41 -15.75 -11.26
CA ASN A 80 14.73 -15.76 -10.62
C ASN A 80 15.01 -14.50 -9.79
N ALA A 81 14.14 -13.50 -9.83
CA ALA A 81 14.33 -12.21 -9.17
C ALA A 81 13.03 -11.69 -8.52
N ILE A 82 12.12 -12.59 -8.15
CA ILE A 82 10.82 -12.23 -7.56
C ILE A 82 11.01 -11.31 -6.35
N ALA A 83 11.85 -11.69 -5.40
CA ALA A 83 12.09 -10.91 -4.20
C ALA A 83 12.62 -9.52 -4.51
N ARG A 84 13.54 -9.41 -5.48
CA ARG A 84 14.12 -8.12 -5.91
C ARG A 84 13.07 -7.26 -6.61
N SER A 85 12.27 -7.85 -7.50
CA SER A 85 11.22 -7.14 -8.22
C SER A 85 10.14 -6.61 -7.28
N CYS A 86 9.67 -7.43 -6.35
CA CYS A 86 8.71 -7.03 -5.33
C CYS A 86 9.27 -5.93 -4.44
N LYS A 87 10.49 -6.08 -3.95
CA LYS A 87 11.14 -5.08 -3.12
C LYS A 87 11.27 -3.74 -3.84
N SER A 88 11.65 -3.76 -5.12
CA SER A 88 11.77 -2.55 -5.94
C SER A 88 10.43 -1.81 -6.04
N VAL A 89 9.32 -2.53 -6.26
CA VAL A 89 7.98 -1.93 -6.31
C VAL A 89 7.58 -1.40 -4.93
N LEU A 90 7.83 -2.14 -3.87
CA LEU A 90 7.46 -1.74 -2.50
C LEU A 90 8.26 -0.54 -1.99
N GLU A 91 9.43 -0.29 -2.54
CA GLU A 91 10.22 0.92 -2.24
C GLU A 91 9.67 2.18 -2.90
N GLN A 92 8.80 2.01 -3.90
CA GLN A 92 8.16 3.12 -4.58
C GLN A 92 6.96 3.64 -3.80
N ASN A 93 6.84 4.37 -2.94
CA ASN A 93 5.70 4.85 -2.13
C ASN A 93 4.45 5.21 -2.97
N ASP A 94 4.08 4.35 -3.88
CA ASP A 94 3.01 4.51 -4.85
C ASP A 94 1.98 3.38 -4.67
N ILE A 95 0.80 3.73 -4.16
CA ILE A 95 -0.27 2.77 -3.91
C ILE A 95 -0.76 2.10 -5.20
N VAL A 96 -0.72 2.81 -6.33
CA VAL A 96 -1.12 2.25 -7.63
C VAL A 96 -0.13 1.17 -8.07
N ALA A 97 1.16 1.41 -7.89
CA ALA A 97 2.19 0.41 -8.17
C ALA A 97 2.05 -0.83 -7.27
N TRP A 98 1.72 -0.63 -6.00
CA TRP A 98 1.47 -1.72 -5.06
C TRP A 98 0.22 -2.53 -5.44
N LEU A 99 -0.87 -1.87 -5.85
CA LEU A 99 -2.07 -2.54 -6.34
C LEU A 99 -1.79 -3.36 -7.61
N SER A 100 -1.02 -2.81 -8.53
CA SER A 100 -0.60 -3.51 -9.75
C SER A 100 0.23 -4.75 -9.43
N LEU A 101 1.14 -4.64 -8.46
CA LEU A 101 1.93 -5.78 -7.97
C LEU A 101 1.03 -6.83 -7.32
N LEU A 102 0.10 -6.41 -6.48
CA LEU A 102 -0.84 -7.32 -5.80
C LEU A 102 -1.69 -8.07 -6.82
N LYS A 103 -2.20 -7.38 -7.83
CA LYS A 103 -2.95 -7.99 -8.94
C LYS A 103 -2.12 -9.06 -9.65
N THR A 104 -0.87 -8.76 -9.96
CA THR A 104 0.06 -9.69 -10.62
C THR A 104 0.32 -10.93 -9.76
N MET A 105 0.57 -10.73 -8.47
CA MET A 105 0.82 -11.83 -7.54
C MET A 105 -0.42 -12.71 -7.34
N LEU A 106 -1.61 -12.11 -7.32
CA LEU A 106 -2.85 -12.90 -7.25
C LEU A 106 -3.05 -13.75 -8.50
N ALA A 107 -2.82 -13.19 -9.68
CA ALA A 107 -2.90 -13.93 -10.94
C ALA A 107 -1.92 -15.12 -10.96
N ASP A 108 -0.71 -14.90 -10.47
CA ASP A 108 0.31 -15.95 -10.37
C ASP A 108 -0.08 -17.03 -9.35
N LYS A 109 -0.64 -16.63 -8.21
CA LYS A 109 -1.17 -17.53 -7.19
C LYS A 109 -2.29 -18.42 -7.76
N MET A 110 -3.24 -17.83 -8.47
CA MET A 110 -4.34 -18.57 -9.09
C MET A 110 -3.85 -19.55 -10.16
N SER A 111 -2.87 -19.13 -10.97
CA SER A 111 -2.23 -19.99 -11.96
C SER A 111 -1.49 -21.16 -11.33
N ALA A 112 -0.77 -20.92 -10.23
CA ALA A 112 -0.08 -21.97 -9.49
C ALA A 112 -1.05 -22.98 -8.90
N GLU A 113 -2.14 -22.52 -8.28
CA GLU A 113 -3.18 -23.38 -7.71
C GLU A 113 -3.84 -24.26 -8.79
N ALA A 114 -4.17 -23.67 -9.95
CA ALA A 114 -4.76 -24.38 -11.07
C ALA A 114 -3.83 -25.48 -11.63
N SER A 115 -2.51 -25.27 -11.51
CA SER A 115 -1.48 -26.22 -11.98
C SER A 115 -1.01 -27.18 -10.89
N GLY A 116 -1.58 -27.12 -9.69
CA GLY A 116 -1.14 -27.94 -8.55
C GLY A 116 0.22 -27.56 -7.98
N ARG A 117 0.73 -26.38 -8.32
CA ARG A 117 2.01 -25.86 -7.81
C ARG A 117 1.79 -24.98 -6.58
N LYS A 118 2.81 -24.88 -5.74
CA LYS A 118 2.81 -23.94 -4.62
C LYS A 118 3.59 -22.70 -4.99
N LEU A 119 3.15 -21.54 -4.51
CA LEU A 119 3.93 -20.32 -4.60
C LEU A 119 5.22 -20.44 -3.78
N PRO A 120 6.34 -19.88 -4.26
CA PRO A 120 7.52 -19.72 -3.43
C PRO A 120 7.19 -18.94 -2.15
N GLU A 121 7.82 -19.29 -1.04
CA GLU A 121 7.57 -18.65 0.26
C GLU A 121 7.84 -17.13 0.22
N SER A 122 8.85 -16.69 -0.52
CA SER A 122 9.16 -15.27 -0.68
C SER A 122 8.02 -14.53 -1.37
N GLU A 123 7.45 -15.09 -2.43
CA GLU A 123 6.33 -14.49 -3.15
C GLU A 123 5.08 -14.44 -2.28
N LYS A 124 4.79 -15.52 -1.55
CA LYS A 124 3.68 -15.57 -0.60
C LYS A 124 3.83 -14.50 0.48
N HIS A 125 5.03 -14.31 1.00
CA HIS A 125 5.32 -13.28 1.99
C HIS A 125 5.02 -11.87 1.45
N PHE A 126 5.47 -11.55 0.25
CA PHE A 126 5.21 -10.26 -0.38
C PHE A 126 3.75 -10.06 -0.71
N TYR A 127 3.06 -11.11 -1.13
CA TYR A 127 1.62 -11.08 -1.36
C TYR A 127 0.86 -10.72 -0.08
N ASP A 128 1.12 -11.43 1.00
CA ASP A 128 0.46 -11.20 2.29
C ASP A 128 0.77 -9.80 2.82
N LEU A 129 2.01 -9.36 2.73
CA LEU A 129 2.42 -8.03 3.16
C LEU A 129 1.71 -6.92 2.37
N THR A 130 1.70 -7.04 1.06
CA THR A 130 1.09 -6.05 0.17
C THR A 130 -0.42 -5.98 0.38
N LEU A 131 -1.07 -7.14 0.48
CA LEU A 131 -2.51 -7.22 0.76
C LEU A 131 -2.86 -6.56 2.08
N GLN A 132 -2.10 -6.86 3.13
CA GLN A 132 -2.32 -6.27 4.46
C GLN A 132 -2.15 -4.74 4.43
N ARG A 133 -1.09 -4.25 3.82
CA ARG A 133 -0.80 -2.81 3.74
C ARG A 133 -1.89 -2.04 3.02
N ILE A 134 -2.28 -2.48 1.86
CA ILE A 134 -3.33 -1.83 1.07
C ILE A 134 -4.67 -1.89 1.81
N SER A 135 -4.99 -3.03 2.44
CA SER A 135 -6.22 -3.18 3.21
C SER A 135 -6.31 -2.20 4.38
N ILE A 136 -5.22 -1.98 5.09
CA ILE A 136 -5.14 -1.01 6.19
C ILE A 136 -5.38 0.42 5.68
N ILE A 137 -4.78 0.79 4.56
CA ILE A 137 -4.96 2.10 3.96
C ILE A 137 -6.41 2.32 3.53
N LEU A 138 -7.00 1.35 2.85
CA LEU A 138 -8.40 1.42 2.41
C LEU A 138 -9.36 1.48 3.61
N ALA A 139 -9.11 0.69 4.64
CA ALA A 139 -9.92 0.69 5.86
C ALA A 139 -9.92 2.08 6.52
N ALA A 140 -8.75 2.69 6.64
CA ALA A 140 -8.63 4.02 7.21
C ALA A 140 -9.33 5.08 6.34
N GLY A 141 -9.13 5.04 5.03
CA GLY A 141 -9.72 6.01 4.09
C GLY A 141 -11.22 5.90 3.96
N MET A 142 -11.76 4.69 4.02
CA MET A 142 -13.20 4.43 3.87
C MET A 142 -13.94 4.29 5.22
N HIS A 143 -13.26 4.43 6.34
CA HIS A 143 -13.82 4.26 7.69
C HIS A 143 -14.49 2.89 7.86
N GLN A 144 -13.84 1.84 7.41
CA GLN A 144 -14.28 0.45 7.51
C GLN A 144 -13.33 -0.36 8.37
N SER A 145 -13.75 -1.57 8.77
CA SER A 145 -12.83 -2.51 9.39
C SER A 145 -11.80 -3.00 8.35
N THR A 146 -10.63 -3.41 8.83
CA THR A 146 -9.60 -4.00 7.96
C THR A 146 -10.11 -5.27 7.29
N ALA A 147 -10.89 -6.09 8.03
CA ALA A 147 -11.48 -7.32 7.49
C ALA A 147 -12.42 -7.04 6.30
N ASP A 148 -13.30 -6.05 6.44
CA ASP A 148 -14.23 -5.66 5.36
C ASP A 148 -13.48 -5.12 4.15
N SER A 149 -12.46 -4.28 4.38
CA SER A 149 -11.64 -3.72 3.30
C SER A 149 -10.83 -4.79 2.58
N THR A 150 -10.29 -5.76 3.32
CA THR A 150 -9.57 -6.90 2.74
C THR A 150 -10.49 -7.72 1.84
N GLN A 151 -11.70 -8.03 2.31
CA GLN A 151 -12.66 -8.81 1.53
C GLN A 151 -13.06 -8.07 0.26
N ARG A 152 -13.35 -6.78 0.36
CA ARG A 152 -13.71 -5.96 -0.79
C ARG A 152 -12.58 -5.86 -1.81
N LEU A 153 -11.36 -5.69 -1.34
CA LEU A 153 -10.18 -5.65 -2.20
C LEU A 153 -9.99 -6.98 -2.91
N LEU A 154 -10.11 -8.11 -2.20
CA LEU A 154 -9.99 -9.44 -2.79
C LEU A 154 -11.06 -9.70 -3.84
N ASP A 155 -12.30 -9.28 -3.58
CA ASP A 155 -13.39 -9.45 -4.54
C ASP A 155 -13.11 -8.70 -5.85
N VAL A 156 -12.66 -7.46 -5.76
CA VAL A 156 -12.33 -6.64 -6.93
C VAL A 156 -11.12 -7.22 -7.69
N LEU A 157 -10.09 -7.65 -6.95
CA LEU A 157 -8.90 -8.26 -7.56
C LEU A 157 -9.24 -9.58 -8.25
N ASP A 158 -10.03 -10.42 -7.60
CA ASP A 158 -10.44 -11.72 -8.15
C ASP A 158 -11.18 -11.54 -9.48
N GLU A 159 -12.13 -10.60 -9.54
CA GLU A 159 -12.81 -10.26 -10.80
C GLU A 159 -11.83 -9.76 -11.87
N SER A 160 -10.84 -8.98 -11.48
CA SER A 160 -9.89 -8.37 -12.41
C SER A 160 -8.92 -9.35 -13.06
N VAL A 161 -8.63 -10.48 -12.40
CA VAL A 161 -7.67 -11.49 -12.89
C VAL A 161 -8.34 -12.72 -13.49
N ARG A 162 -9.66 -12.87 -13.34
CA ARG A 162 -10.39 -13.97 -13.98
C ARG A 162 -10.48 -13.72 -15.47
N PRO A 163 -10.21 -14.73 -16.33
CA PRO A 163 -10.41 -14.57 -17.76
C PRO A 163 -11.87 -14.30 -18.06
N ALA A 164 -12.13 -13.39 -18.96
CA ALA A 164 -13.46 -13.13 -19.48
C ALA A 164 -13.99 -14.41 -20.15
N CYS A 165 -15.09 -14.95 -19.65
CA CYS A 165 -15.77 -16.08 -20.27
C CYS A 165 -16.57 -15.62 -21.47
#